data_f5cd74d89dcbfadf254af831dd888554
#
_entry.id   f5cd74d89dcbfadf254af831dd888554
#
_cell.length_a   1.000
_cell.length_b   1.000
_cell.length_c   1.000
_cell.angle_alpha   90.00
_cell.angle_beta   90.00
_cell.angle_gamma   90.00
#
_symmetry.space_group_name_H-M   'P 1'
#
loop_
_entity.id
_entity.type
_entity.pdbx_description
1 polymer ?
#
loop_
_entity_poly.entity_id
_entity_poly.type
_entity_poly.pdbx_seq_one_letter_code
_entity_poly.pdbx_strand_id
1 'polypeptide(L)'
;MSRIYTSADQLIGHTPLLELTHIEKKFGLNAKILAKLEYFNPAGSAKDRIAKAMIDDAESRGLLHEGSVIIEPTSGNTGIGLASVAAARGYRIIIVMPETMSVERRQIMKAYGAELVLTEGAKGMKGAIAKAEELAKDIPGSFIPGQFVNPANPRAHFEHTGPEIYEDTDGAVDIFVAGVGTGGTITGIGKYLKSQKPDVKVVAVEPATSAVLSTGVAGPHKIQGIGAGFVPDVLDTKVYDEIIPVANEDAFAGGKLVGKNEGVLVGISSGAALWAAVELAKRPENAGKNIVVLFPDTGDRYLSTPLFAD
;
A
#
# COMPACT_ATOMS: atom_id res chain seq x y z
N MET A 1 -20.23 15.73 -19.78
CA MET A 1 -19.73 16.46 -18.60
C MET A 1 -18.25 16.75 -18.78
N SER A 2 -17.79 17.94 -18.38
CA SER A 2 -16.36 18.29 -18.40
C SER A 2 -15.59 17.34 -17.48
N ARG A 3 -14.40 16.85 -17.94
CA ARG A 3 -13.47 16.05 -17.13
C ARG A 3 -12.26 16.88 -16.68
N ILE A 4 -12.45 18.17 -16.44
CA ILE A 4 -11.42 19.05 -15.93
C ILE A 4 -11.43 18.97 -14.40
N TYR A 5 -10.34 18.51 -13.81
CA TYR A 5 -10.11 18.46 -12.38
C TYR A 5 -9.42 19.75 -11.92
N THR A 6 -9.75 20.21 -10.73
CA THR A 6 -9.22 21.45 -10.15
C THR A 6 -8.19 21.21 -9.04
N SER A 7 -8.02 19.95 -8.62
CA SER A 7 -7.03 19.53 -7.62
C SER A 7 -6.52 18.13 -7.95
N ALA A 8 -5.23 17.87 -7.71
CA ALA A 8 -4.60 16.61 -8.01
C ALA A 8 -5.16 15.44 -7.17
N ASP A 9 -5.62 15.70 -5.96
CA ASP A 9 -6.22 14.70 -5.08
C ASP A 9 -7.58 14.17 -5.56
N GLN A 10 -8.24 14.87 -6.49
CA GLN A 10 -9.45 14.40 -7.18
C GLN A 10 -9.15 13.27 -8.19
N LEU A 11 -7.89 13.08 -8.58
CA LEU A 11 -7.44 12.02 -9.49
C LEU A 11 -7.16 10.70 -8.76
N ILE A 12 -7.22 10.68 -7.43
CA ILE A 12 -6.94 9.49 -6.62
C ILE A 12 -8.09 8.49 -6.78
N GLY A 13 -7.73 7.24 -7.04
CA GLY A 13 -8.68 6.15 -7.23
C GLY A 13 -8.95 5.83 -8.70
N HIS A 14 -9.98 5.02 -8.94
CA HIS A 14 -10.37 4.52 -10.28
C HIS A 14 -9.18 3.92 -11.04
N THR A 15 -8.31 3.22 -10.32
CA THR A 15 -7.14 2.55 -10.89
C THR A 15 -7.56 1.32 -11.68
N PRO A 16 -6.87 0.98 -12.79
CA PRO A 16 -7.29 -0.13 -13.65
C PRO A 16 -6.97 -1.51 -13.06
N LEU A 17 -7.70 -2.52 -13.53
CA LEU A 17 -7.31 -3.93 -13.50
C LEU A 17 -6.59 -4.30 -14.80
N LEU A 18 -5.51 -5.07 -14.69
CA LEU A 18 -4.76 -5.64 -15.81
C LEU A 18 -4.75 -7.16 -15.68
N GLU A 19 -5.26 -7.89 -16.68
CA GLU A 19 -5.10 -9.36 -16.76
C GLU A 19 -3.66 -9.69 -17.18
N LEU A 20 -2.97 -10.52 -16.40
CA LEU A 20 -1.56 -10.85 -16.60
C LEU A 20 -1.40 -12.05 -17.56
N THR A 21 -1.89 -11.86 -18.79
CA THR A 21 -2.04 -12.94 -19.79
C THR A 21 -0.73 -13.60 -20.20
N HIS A 22 0.38 -12.86 -20.23
CA HIS A 22 1.69 -13.45 -20.56
C HIS A 22 2.25 -14.28 -19.41
N ILE A 23 2.01 -13.87 -18.16
CA ILE A 23 2.39 -14.62 -16.97
C ILE A 23 1.54 -15.90 -16.86
N GLU A 24 0.23 -15.80 -17.06
CA GLU A 24 -0.67 -16.95 -17.11
C GLU A 24 -0.21 -17.99 -18.15
N LYS A 25 0.05 -17.55 -19.36
CA LYS A 25 0.57 -18.42 -20.44
C LYS A 25 1.93 -19.03 -20.11
N LYS A 26 2.85 -18.24 -19.55
CA LYS A 26 4.19 -18.69 -19.17
C LYS A 26 4.18 -19.84 -18.17
N PHE A 27 3.27 -19.80 -17.22
CA PHE A 27 3.14 -20.84 -16.18
C PHE A 27 2.06 -21.89 -16.48
N GLY A 28 1.36 -21.79 -17.62
CA GLY A 28 0.27 -22.70 -17.99
C GLY A 28 -0.89 -22.69 -16.98
N LEU A 29 -1.23 -21.50 -16.48
CA LEU A 29 -2.26 -21.34 -15.46
C LEU A 29 -3.66 -21.49 -16.08
N ASN A 30 -4.56 -22.15 -15.35
CA ASN A 30 -5.97 -22.28 -15.71
C ASN A 30 -6.87 -21.27 -14.94
N ALA A 31 -6.28 -20.46 -14.06
CA ALA A 31 -6.93 -19.35 -13.38
C ALA A 31 -6.46 -18.03 -14.01
N LYS A 32 -7.27 -16.97 -13.92
CA LYS A 32 -6.90 -15.63 -14.33
C LYS A 32 -6.27 -14.87 -13.17
N ILE A 33 -5.24 -14.06 -13.46
CA ILE A 33 -4.61 -13.17 -12.49
C ILE A 33 -4.85 -11.72 -12.93
N LEU A 34 -5.64 -10.98 -12.16
CA LEU A 34 -6.04 -9.60 -12.41
C LEU A 34 -5.32 -8.68 -11.45
N ALA A 35 -4.38 -7.86 -11.95
CA ALA A 35 -3.60 -6.95 -11.14
C ALA A 35 -4.30 -5.60 -10.99
N LYS A 36 -4.62 -5.17 -9.76
CA LYS A 36 -5.07 -3.81 -9.43
C LYS A 36 -3.87 -2.89 -9.35
N LEU A 37 -3.73 -2.00 -10.34
CA LEU A 37 -2.53 -1.18 -10.54
C LEU A 37 -2.62 0.15 -9.78
N GLU A 38 -2.29 0.13 -8.50
CA GLU A 38 -2.39 1.30 -7.62
C GLU A 38 -1.35 2.40 -7.91
N TYR A 39 -0.35 2.13 -8.76
CA TYR A 39 0.59 3.17 -9.20
C TYR A 39 -0.04 4.21 -10.14
N PHE A 40 -1.24 3.98 -10.67
CA PHE A 40 -1.99 4.99 -11.42
C PHE A 40 -2.53 6.13 -10.55
N ASN A 41 -2.50 6.03 -9.23
CA ASN A 41 -2.73 7.17 -8.37
C ASN A 41 -1.67 8.27 -8.61
N PRO A 42 -2.00 9.56 -8.45
CA PRO A 42 -1.12 10.69 -8.81
C PRO A 42 0.27 10.66 -8.19
N ALA A 43 0.38 10.26 -6.92
CA ALA A 43 1.67 10.09 -6.25
C ALA A 43 2.24 8.66 -6.36
N GLY A 44 1.65 7.81 -7.19
CA GLY A 44 2.19 6.53 -7.64
C GLY A 44 2.02 5.37 -6.66
N SER A 45 1.04 5.40 -5.74
CA SER A 45 0.80 4.27 -4.85
C SER A 45 -0.63 4.20 -4.25
N ALA A 46 -0.97 3.04 -3.70
CA ALA A 46 -2.18 2.82 -2.90
C ALA A 46 -2.29 3.76 -1.69
N LYS A 47 -1.17 4.30 -1.22
CA LYS A 47 -1.14 5.18 -0.04
C LYS A 47 -1.71 6.56 -0.31
N ASP A 48 -1.85 6.97 -1.56
CA ASP A 48 -2.54 8.20 -1.94
C ASP A 48 -3.99 8.18 -1.43
N ARG A 49 -4.64 7.02 -1.52
CA ARG A 49 -6.02 6.82 -1.05
C ARG A 49 -6.16 7.07 0.44
N ILE A 50 -5.31 6.45 1.24
CA ILE A 50 -5.37 6.60 2.70
C ILE A 50 -4.88 7.99 3.15
N ALA A 51 -3.93 8.58 2.44
CA ALA A 51 -3.48 9.96 2.69
C ALA A 51 -4.65 10.94 2.55
N LYS A 52 -5.38 10.85 1.42
CA LYS A 52 -6.57 11.65 1.19
C LYS A 52 -7.63 11.38 2.26
N ALA A 53 -7.96 10.13 2.54
CA ALA A 53 -9.01 9.78 3.48
C ALA A 53 -8.72 10.22 4.92
N MET A 54 -7.46 10.12 5.38
CA MET A 54 -7.08 10.60 6.72
C MET A 54 -7.15 12.13 6.83
N ILE A 55 -6.83 12.85 5.75
CA ILE A 55 -6.96 14.31 5.70
C ILE A 55 -8.44 14.70 5.63
N ASP A 56 -9.25 14.08 4.76
CA ASP A 56 -10.70 14.31 4.67
C ASP A 56 -11.41 14.09 6.02
N ASP A 57 -11.07 12.99 6.72
CA ASP A 57 -11.61 12.70 8.05
C ASP A 57 -11.23 13.78 9.08
N ALA A 58 -9.95 14.19 9.08
CA ALA A 58 -9.46 15.21 9.99
C ALA A 58 -10.12 16.58 9.75
N GLU A 59 -10.29 16.99 8.48
CA GLU A 59 -11.02 18.21 8.11
C GLU A 59 -12.48 18.14 8.56
N SER A 60 -13.16 17.02 8.27
CA SER A 60 -14.59 16.85 8.64
C SER A 60 -14.83 16.91 10.14
N ARG A 61 -13.84 16.52 10.93
CA ARG A 61 -13.87 16.53 12.40
C ARG A 61 -13.33 17.82 13.02
N GLY A 62 -12.88 18.78 12.18
CA GLY A 62 -12.29 20.04 12.67
C GLY A 62 -10.93 19.87 13.35
N LEU A 63 -10.24 18.75 13.11
CA LEU A 63 -8.88 18.49 13.60
C LEU A 63 -7.80 19.10 12.68
N LEU A 64 -8.17 19.37 11.44
CA LEU A 64 -7.30 19.95 10.42
C LEU A 64 -8.06 21.12 9.77
N HIS A 65 -7.44 22.29 9.73
CA HIS A 65 -7.99 23.53 9.17
C HIS A 65 -6.88 24.35 8.53
N GLU A 66 -7.21 25.44 7.86
CA GLU A 66 -6.24 26.36 7.28
C GLU A 66 -5.18 26.78 8.31
N GLY A 67 -3.91 26.68 7.93
CA GLY A 67 -2.76 26.95 8.80
C GLY A 67 -2.33 25.79 9.71
N SER A 68 -3.07 24.69 9.77
CA SER A 68 -2.66 23.49 10.50
C SER A 68 -1.42 22.84 9.87
N VAL A 69 -0.66 22.10 10.67
CA VAL A 69 0.54 21.38 10.25
C VAL A 69 0.31 19.88 10.37
N ILE A 70 0.53 19.14 9.29
CA ILE A 70 0.51 17.70 9.30
C ILE A 70 1.89 17.18 9.68
N ILE A 71 1.97 16.23 10.63
CA ILE A 71 3.22 15.61 11.05
C ILE A 71 3.05 14.10 10.97
N GLU A 72 3.88 13.39 10.20
CA GLU A 72 3.79 11.92 10.12
C GLU A 72 5.16 11.25 10.23
N PRO A 73 5.33 10.29 11.18
CA PRO A 73 6.53 9.47 11.24
C PRO A 73 6.43 8.34 10.21
N THR A 74 7.04 8.54 9.06
CA THR A 74 7.02 7.55 7.97
C THR A 74 8.18 7.75 6.99
N SER A 75 8.71 6.68 6.46
CA SER A 75 9.75 6.70 5.42
C SER A 75 9.26 6.18 4.07
N GLY A 76 7.98 5.80 3.99
CA GLY A 76 7.42 5.08 2.85
C GLY A 76 6.42 5.89 2.02
N ASN A 77 5.63 5.14 1.26
CA ASN A 77 4.63 5.69 0.34
C ASN A 77 3.56 6.54 1.05
N THR A 78 3.28 6.29 2.33
CA THR A 78 2.34 7.15 3.09
C THR A 78 2.85 8.58 3.20
N GLY A 79 4.14 8.78 3.45
CA GLY A 79 4.73 10.12 3.47
C GLY A 79 4.65 10.81 2.11
N ILE A 80 4.86 10.07 1.03
CA ILE A 80 4.73 10.59 -0.34
C ILE A 80 3.27 10.98 -0.63
N GLY A 81 2.32 10.10 -0.33
CA GLY A 81 0.89 10.37 -0.52
C GLY A 81 0.40 11.56 0.29
N LEU A 82 0.78 11.63 1.58
CA LEU A 82 0.45 12.77 2.45
C LEU A 82 1.06 14.08 1.94
N ALA A 83 2.33 14.06 1.49
CA ALA A 83 2.99 15.23 0.92
C ALA A 83 2.29 15.71 -0.35
N SER A 84 1.88 14.79 -1.23
CA SER A 84 1.13 15.11 -2.46
C SER A 84 -0.22 15.75 -2.15
N VAL A 85 -1.01 15.17 -1.25
CA VAL A 85 -2.33 15.72 -0.88
C VAL A 85 -2.19 17.05 -0.12
N ALA A 86 -1.20 17.15 0.78
CA ALA A 86 -0.90 18.40 1.49
C ALA A 86 -0.56 19.53 0.52
N ALA A 87 0.30 19.27 -0.48
CA ALA A 87 0.61 20.23 -1.53
C ALA A 87 -0.63 20.66 -2.33
N ALA A 88 -1.49 19.70 -2.70
CA ALA A 88 -2.72 19.97 -3.44
C ALA A 88 -3.72 20.84 -2.66
N ARG A 89 -3.70 20.76 -1.32
CA ARG A 89 -4.63 21.49 -0.43
C ARG A 89 -4.02 22.68 0.31
N GLY A 90 -2.71 22.96 0.12
CA GLY A 90 -2.02 24.08 0.75
C GLY A 90 -1.66 23.87 2.22
N TYR A 91 -1.59 22.60 2.69
CA TYR A 91 -1.13 22.31 4.04
C TYR A 91 0.40 22.26 4.15
N ARG A 92 0.91 22.78 5.25
CA ARG A 92 2.27 22.52 5.68
C ARG A 92 2.38 21.09 6.19
N ILE A 93 3.43 20.36 5.78
CA ILE A 93 3.66 18.99 6.21
C ILE A 93 5.10 18.75 6.63
N ILE A 94 5.29 18.06 7.74
CA ILE A 94 6.57 17.62 8.29
C ILE A 94 6.58 16.09 8.30
N ILE A 95 7.51 15.50 7.56
CA ILE A 95 7.74 14.06 7.58
C ILE A 95 8.96 13.75 8.43
N VAL A 96 8.79 12.86 9.41
CA VAL A 96 9.85 12.45 10.33
C VAL A 96 10.30 11.03 9.99
N MET A 97 11.61 10.84 9.77
CA MET A 97 12.14 9.52 9.42
C MET A 97 13.60 9.34 9.84
N PRO A 98 14.08 8.10 10.01
CA PRO A 98 15.50 7.83 10.21
C PRO A 98 16.34 8.27 9.00
N GLU A 99 17.53 8.78 9.26
CA GLU A 99 18.48 9.25 8.22
C GLU A 99 18.96 8.13 7.27
N THR A 100 18.79 6.87 7.66
CA THR A 100 19.17 5.69 6.85
C THR A 100 18.15 5.33 5.76
N MET A 101 17.02 6.05 5.69
CA MET A 101 15.98 5.75 4.72
C MET A 101 16.32 6.24 3.30
N SER A 102 15.67 5.65 2.28
CA SER A 102 15.90 5.90 0.85
C SER A 102 15.99 7.39 0.48
N VAL A 103 17.06 7.73 -0.23
CA VAL A 103 17.31 9.10 -0.72
C VAL A 103 16.25 9.49 -1.75
N GLU A 104 15.84 8.55 -2.63
CA GLU A 104 14.85 8.78 -3.67
C GLU A 104 13.51 9.20 -3.06
N ARG A 105 13.06 8.49 -2.03
CA ARG A 105 11.81 8.83 -1.33
C ARG A 105 11.89 10.18 -0.64
N ARG A 106 13.04 10.51 -0.02
CA ARG A 106 13.27 11.84 0.56
C ARG A 106 13.18 12.95 -0.48
N GLN A 107 13.75 12.71 -1.67
CA GLN A 107 13.69 13.68 -2.76
C GLN A 107 12.26 13.86 -3.29
N ILE A 108 11.49 12.80 -3.44
CA ILE A 108 10.08 12.88 -3.86
C ILE A 108 9.26 13.70 -2.85
N MET A 109 9.39 13.42 -1.55
CA MET A 109 8.67 14.17 -0.51
C MET A 109 9.04 15.66 -0.50
N LYS A 110 10.34 15.98 -0.64
CA LYS A 110 10.81 17.37 -0.78
C LYS A 110 10.27 18.05 -2.05
N ALA A 111 10.18 17.31 -3.16
CA ALA A 111 9.63 17.86 -4.40
C ALA A 111 8.15 18.27 -4.26
N TYR A 112 7.39 17.59 -3.39
CA TYR A 112 6.04 17.98 -3.00
C TYR A 112 6.01 19.11 -1.94
N GLY A 113 7.17 19.61 -1.50
CA GLY A 113 7.25 20.70 -0.52
C GLY A 113 7.25 20.24 0.95
N ALA A 114 7.35 18.94 1.22
CA ALA A 114 7.41 18.46 2.60
C ALA A 114 8.72 18.84 3.29
N GLU A 115 8.63 19.28 4.54
CA GLU A 115 9.77 19.43 5.43
C GLU A 115 10.18 18.05 5.96
N LEU A 116 11.48 17.74 5.90
CA LEU A 116 11.99 16.46 6.41
C LEU A 116 12.76 16.69 7.71
N VAL A 117 12.37 15.99 8.75
CA VAL A 117 13.10 15.86 10.01
C VAL A 117 13.73 14.49 10.07
N LEU A 118 15.06 14.45 9.97
CA LEU A 118 15.83 13.20 10.04
C LEU A 118 16.21 12.92 11.49
N THR A 119 15.96 11.69 11.91
CA THR A 119 16.35 11.19 13.23
C THR A 119 17.53 10.24 13.11
N GLU A 120 18.23 10.03 14.22
CA GLU A 120 19.37 9.12 14.32
C GLU A 120 19.00 7.71 13.85
N GLY A 121 19.75 7.18 12.89
CA GLY A 121 19.49 5.89 12.25
C GLY A 121 19.39 4.72 13.21
N ALA A 122 20.23 4.71 14.27
CA ALA A 122 20.24 3.67 15.28
C ALA A 122 18.93 3.54 16.08
N LYS A 123 18.14 4.62 16.16
CA LYS A 123 16.83 4.62 16.84
C LYS A 123 15.69 4.10 15.97
N GLY A 124 15.92 3.91 14.68
CA GLY A 124 14.94 3.42 13.72
C GLY A 124 13.61 4.18 13.75
N MET A 125 12.51 3.54 13.36
CA MET A 125 11.19 4.17 13.36
C MET A 125 10.69 4.58 14.75
N LYS A 126 11.12 3.92 15.82
CA LYS A 126 10.78 4.33 17.18
C LYS A 126 11.28 5.74 17.50
N GLY A 127 12.50 6.07 17.04
CA GLY A 127 13.05 7.43 17.17
C GLY A 127 12.27 8.45 16.36
N ALA A 128 11.82 8.09 15.16
CA ALA A 128 11.00 8.98 14.33
C ALA A 128 9.62 9.23 14.95
N ILE A 129 8.97 8.21 15.51
CA ILE A 129 7.68 8.34 16.22
C ILE A 129 7.82 9.29 17.42
N ALA A 130 8.81 9.06 18.28
CA ALA A 130 9.05 9.92 19.45
C ALA A 130 9.31 11.40 19.05
N LYS A 131 10.06 11.62 17.96
CA LYS A 131 10.33 12.98 17.46
C LYS A 131 9.08 13.63 16.83
N ALA A 132 8.22 12.85 16.17
CA ALA A 132 6.95 13.38 15.65
C ALA A 132 6.01 13.80 16.80
N GLU A 133 5.94 13.02 17.86
CA GLU A 133 5.17 13.34 19.06
C GLU A 133 5.71 14.58 19.81
N GLU A 134 7.03 14.73 19.86
CA GLU A 134 7.69 15.94 20.39
C GLU A 134 7.28 17.18 19.58
N LEU A 135 7.44 17.12 18.25
CA LEU A 135 7.07 18.21 17.35
C LEU A 135 5.58 18.58 17.45
N ALA A 136 4.73 17.58 17.61
CA ALA A 136 3.29 17.82 17.74
C ALA A 136 2.93 18.56 19.04
N LYS A 137 3.70 18.40 20.12
CA LYS A 137 3.53 19.18 21.35
C LYS A 137 4.01 20.63 21.19
N ASP A 138 5.07 20.83 20.41
CA ASP A 138 5.69 22.13 20.19
C ASP A 138 4.96 22.97 19.14
N ILE A 139 4.16 22.34 18.26
CA ILE A 139 3.45 23.00 17.17
C ILE A 139 1.93 22.94 17.44
N PRO A 140 1.33 23.98 18.01
CA PRO A 140 -0.11 24.01 18.26
C PRO A 140 -0.93 23.85 16.97
N GLY A 141 -2.03 23.09 17.02
CA GLY A 141 -2.88 22.83 15.86
C GLY A 141 -2.27 21.85 14.86
N SER A 142 -1.19 21.14 15.22
CA SER A 142 -0.66 20.05 14.40
C SER A 142 -1.53 18.79 14.50
N PHE A 143 -1.48 17.99 13.44
CA PHE A 143 -2.24 16.74 13.31
C PHE A 143 -1.31 15.60 12.88
N ILE A 144 -1.37 14.47 13.59
CA ILE A 144 -0.68 13.22 13.22
C ILE A 144 -1.70 12.27 12.62
N PRO A 145 -1.65 11.95 11.31
CA PRO A 145 -2.56 11.02 10.65
C PRO A 145 -2.59 9.63 11.24
N GLY A 146 -1.44 9.03 11.57
CA GLY A 146 -1.35 7.77 12.30
C GLY A 146 -1.83 6.56 11.51
N GLN A 147 -1.18 6.24 10.40
CA GLN A 147 -1.62 5.20 9.45
C GLN A 147 -1.91 3.81 10.04
N PHE A 148 -1.29 3.44 11.16
CA PHE A 148 -1.44 2.12 11.80
C PHE A 148 -2.63 2.00 12.74
N VAL A 149 -3.21 3.15 13.16
CA VAL A 149 -4.28 3.22 14.15
C VAL A 149 -5.53 3.96 13.63
N ASN A 150 -5.41 4.72 12.55
CA ASN A 150 -6.47 5.57 12.02
C ASN A 150 -7.50 4.76 11.22
N PRO A 151 -8.78 4.71 11.64
CA PRO A 151 -9.82 3.95 10.97
C PRO A 151 -10.17 4.48 9.56
N ALA A 152 -9.78 5.70 9.21
CA ALA A 152 -9.95 6.23 7.86
C ALA A 152 -9.11 5.44 6.83
N ASN A 153 -8.03 4.77 7.26
CA ASN A 153 -7.22 3.93 6.39
C ASN A 153 -8.03 2.72 5.83
N PRO A 154 -8.52 1.75 6.61
CA PRO A 154 -9.31 0.66 6.05
C PRO A 154 -10.64 1.15 5.44
N ARG A 155 -11.23 2.24 5.96
CA ARG A 155 -12.45 2.82 5.42
C ARG A 155 -12.27 3.29 3.98
N ALA A 156 -11.15 3.94 3.64
CA ALA A 156 -10.85 4.36 2.26
C ALA A 156 -10.89 3.19 1.27
N HIS A 157 -10.38 2.04 1.67
CA HIS A 157 -10.39 0.85 0.83
C HIS A 157 -11.75 0.15 0.79
N PHE A 158 -12.51 0.19 1.87
CA PHE A 158 -13.87 -0.33 1.92
C PHE A 158 -14.82 0.48 1.04
N GLU A 159 -14.71 1.82 1.09
CA GLU A 159 -15.62 2.73 0.37
C GLU A 159 -15.26 2.93 -1.11
N HIS A 160 -13.99 2.67 -1.50
CA HIS A 160 -13.53 2.97 -2.84
C HIS A 160 -12.85 1.77 -3.53
N THR A 161 -11.73 1.26 -3.00
CA THR A 161 -10.94 0.24 -3.71
C THR A 161 -11.69 -1.09 -3.84
N GLY A 162 -12.40 -1.50 -2.80
CA GLY A 162 -13.24 -2.69 -2.83
C GLY A 162 -14.36 -2.61 -3.88
N PRO A 163 -15.18 -1.54 -3.88
CA PRO A 163 -16.16 -1.28 -4.94
C PRO A 163 -15.57 -1.30 -6.35
N GLU A 164 -14.46 -0.59 -6.58
CA GLU A 164 -13.79 -0.57 -7.89
C GLU A 164 -13.43 -1.99 -8.38
N ILE A 165 -12.84 -2.83 -7.51
CA ILE A 165 -12.49 -4.21 -7.85
C ILE A 165 -13.75 -5.02 -8.19
N TYR A 166 -14.80 -4.88 -7.40
CA TYR A 166 -16.04 -5.62 -7.60
C TYR A 166 -16.74 -5.22 -8.90
N GLU A 167 -16.83 -3.92 -9.18
CA GLU A 167 -17.41 -3.35 -10.41
C GLU A 167 -16.59 -3.73 -11.65
N ASP A 168 -15.26 -3.55 -11.62
CA ASP A 168 -14.35 -3.85 -12.72
C ASP A 168 -14.32 -5.36 -13.09
N THR A 169 -14.75 -6.24 -12.18
CA THR A 169 -14.86 -7.68 -12.41
C THR A 169 -16.29 -8.16 -12.66
N ASP A 170 -17.28 -7.26 -12.75
CA ASP A 170 -18.69 -7.62 -12.76
C ASP A 170 -19.09 -8.57 -11.61
N GLY A 171 -18.46 -8.42 -10.45
CA GLY A 171 -18.62 -9.27 -9.27
C GLY A 171 -17.97 -10.66 -9.38
N ALA A 172 -17.22 -10.92 -10.44
CA ALA A 172 -16.61 -12.24 -10.68
C ALA A 172 -15.23 -12.41 -10.00
N VAL A 173 -14.98 -11.76 -8.86
CA VAL A 173 -13.78 -11.97 -8.05
C VAL A 173 -13.97 -13.20 -7.14
N ASP A 174 -13.03 -14.16 -7.20
CA ASP A 174 -13.07 -15.38 -6.38
C ASP A 174 -12.02 -15.37 -5.26
N ILE A 175 -10.85 -14.82 -5.56
CA ILE A 175 -9.74 -14.72 -4.61
C ILE A 175 -9.17 -13.30 -4.68
N PHE A 176 -8.95 -12.69 -3.52
CA PHE A 176 -8.25 -11.41 -3.39
C PHE A 176 -6.94 -11.60 -2.64
N VAL A 177 -5.84 -11.11 -3.19
CA VAL A 177 -4.48 -11.23 -2.65
C VAL A 177 -3.87 -9.86 -2.40
N ALA A 178 -3.40 -9.62 -1.19
CA ALA A 178 -2.71 -8.37 -0.85
C ALA A 178 -1.60 -8.58 0.19
N GLY A 179 -0.49 -7.84 0.01
CA GLY A 179 0.55 -7.71 1.02
C GLY A 179 0.09 -6.89 2.23
N VAL A 180 0.50 -7.31 3.43
CA VAL A 180 0.11 -6.66 4.68
C VAL A 180 1.22 -5.77 5.23
N GLY A 181 1.03 -4.46 5.07
CA GLY A 181 1.83 -3.42 5.73
C GLY A 181 1.09 -2.87 6.96
N THR A 182 0.26 -1.85 6.77
CA THR A 182 -0.65 -1.35 7.83
C THR A 182 -1.87 -2.26 8.04
N GLY A 183 -2.17 -3.10 7.07
CA GLY A 183 -3.37 -3.95 7.10
C GLY A 183 -4.66 -3.27 6.61
N GLY A 184 -4.65 -1.95 6.38
CA GLY A 184 -5.84 -1.21 5.95
C GLY A 184 -6.39 -1.69 4.61
N THR A 185 -5.50 -1.96 3.65
CA THR A 185 -5.88 -2.43 2.31
C THR A 185 -6.65 -3.75 2.36
N ILE A 186 -6.07 -4.78 2.98
CA ILE A 186 -6.71 -6.11 3.04
C ILE A 186 -7.96 -6.09 3.90
N THR A 187 -7.97 -5.30 4.97
CA THR A 187 -9.14 -5.14 5.85
C THR A 187 -10.29 -4.49 5.10
N GLY A 188 -10.06 -3.35 4.46
CA GLY A 188 -11.11 -2.60 3.77
C GLY A 188 -11.66 -3.36 2.56
N ILE A 189 -10.78 -3.79 1.66
CA ILE A 189 -11.17 -4.53 0.45
C ILE A 189 -11.83 -5.87 0.82
N GLY A 190 -11.18 -6.64 1.72
CA GLY A 190 -11.70 -7.94 2.12
C GLY A 190 -13.09 -7.87 2.76
N LYS A 191 -13.33 -6.90 3.64
CA LYS A 191 -14.67 -6.67 4.23
C LYS A 191 -15.70 -6.31 3.16
N TYR A 192 -15.34 -5.42 2.23
CA TYR A 192 -16.26 -5.04 1.15
C TYR A 192 -16.59 -6.24 0.26
N LEU A 193 -15.58 -6.94 -0.25
CA LEU A 193 -15.80 -8.08 -1.14
C LEU A 193 -16.61 -9.19 -0.49
N LYS A 194 -16.32 -9.54 0.78
CA LYS A 194 -17.10 -10.53 1.53
C LYS A 194 -18.53 -10.07 1.83
N SER A 195 -18.78 -8.76 1.92
CA SER A 195 -20.14 -8.23 2.07
C SER A 195 -20.98 -8.39 0.79
N GLN A 196 -20.35 -8.38 -0.38
CA GLN A 196 -21.00 -8.54 -1.69
C GLN A 196 -21.07 -10.02 -2.10
N LYS A 197 -20.00 -10.77 -1.86
CA LYS A 197 -19.85 -12.19 -2.21
C LYS A 197 -19.17 -12.92 -1.04
N PRO A 198 -19.92 -13.51 -0.11
CA PRO A 198 -19.38 -14.13 1.11
C PRO A 198 -18.30 -15.20 0.87
N ASP A 199 -18.33 -15.87 -0.28
CA ASP A 199 -17.40 -16.93 -0.65
C ASP A 199 -16.06 -16.44 -1.21
N VAL A 200 -15.86 -15.13 -1.33
CA VAL A 200 -14.55 -14.58 -1.76
C VAL A 200 -13.49 -14.97 -0.74
N LYS A 201 -12.44 -15.64 -1.24
CA LYS A 201 -11.27 -15.96 -0.43
C LYS A 201 -10.31 -14.78 -0.37
N VAL A 202 -9.97 -14.34 0.82
CA VAL A 202 -9.01 -13.24 1.06
C VAL A 202 -7.68 -13.83 1.54
N VAL A 203 -6.59 -13.51 0.85
CA VAL A 203 -5.26 -14.06 1.12
C VAL A 203 -4.30 -12.94 1.49
N ALA A 204 -3.73 -13.04 2.68
CA ALA A 204 -2.71 -12.13 3.19
C ALA A 204 -1.31 -12.59 2.77
N VAL A 205 -0.47 -11.64 2.38
CA VAL A 205 0.94 -11.91 2.07
C VAL A 205 1.82 -11.21 3.09
N GLU A 206 2.76 -11.95 3.67
CA GLU A 206 3.76 -11.44 4.61
C GLU A 206 5.17 -11.90 4.24
N PRO A 207 6.25 -11.23 4.70
CA PRO A 207 7.61 -11.72 4.50
C PRO A 207 7.87 -13.00 5.29
N ALA A 208 8.43 -14.03 4.66
CA ALA A 208 8.72 -15.31 5.30
C ALA A 208 9.67 -15.19 6.53
N THR A 209 10.60 -14.21 6.49
CA THR A 209 11.53 -13.96 7.60
C THR A 209 10.96 -13.03 8.68
N SER A 210 9.74 -12.50 8.49
CA SER A 210 9.00 -11.66 9.44
C SER A 210 7.53 -12.05 9.44
N ALA A 211 7.27 -13.32 9.73
CA ALA A 211 5.97 -13.98 9.62
C ALA A 211 5.10 -13.73 10.87
N VAL A 212 4.85 -12.46 11.17
CA VAL A 212 4.11 -12.03 12.38
C VAL A 212 2.69 -12.53 12.39
N LEU A 213 2.02 -12.56 11.23
CA LEU A 213 0.61 -12.95 11.15
C LEU A 213 0.42 -14.45 11.30
N SER A 214 1.34 -15.27 10.75
CA SER A 214 1.23 -16.72 10.79
C SER A 214 1.93 -17.36 12.00
N THR A 215 3.04 -16.79 12.48
CA THR A 215 3.87 -17.39 13.55
C THR A 215 4.07 -16.51 14.77
N GLY A 216 3.71 -15.24 14.71
CA GLY A 216 3.97 -14.25 15.77
C GLY A 216 5.42 -13.76 15.82
N VAL A 217 6.29 -14.17 14.89
CA VAL A 217 7.72 -13.86 14.91
C VAL A 217 8.07 -12.76 13.92
N ALA A 218 8.60 -11.65 14.45
CA ALA A 218 9.15 -10.57 13.64
C ALA A 218 10.64 -10.81 13.34
N GLY A 219 11.08 -10.39 12.17
CA GLY A 219 12.48 -10.49 11.77
C GLY A 219 12.85 -9.51 10.64
N PRO A 220 14.14 -9.40 10.29
CA PRO A 220 14.58 -8.55 9.21
C PRO A 220 14.16 -9.14 7.85
N HIS A 221 13.73 -8.28 6.94
CA HIS A 221 13.38 -8.64 5.57
C HIS A 221 13.68 -7.48 4.61
N LYS A 222 13.64 -7.76 3.30
CA LYS A 222 13.91 -6.79 2.23
C LYS A 222 12.66 -6.40 1.42
N ILE A 223 11.49 -6.91 1.76
CA ILE A 223 10.23 -6.62 1.06
C ILE A 223 9.66 -5.31 1.60
N GLN A 224 10.09 -4.18 1.03
CA GLN A 224 9.63 -2.86 1.45
C GLN A 224 8.12 -2.70 1.25
N GLY A 225 7.46 -2.05 2.21
CA GLY A 225 6.03 -1.71 2.14
C GLY A 225 5.09 -2.68 2.86
N ILE A 226 5.56 -3.88 3.22
CA ILE A 226 4.83 -4.86 4.02
C ILE A 226 5.67 -5.33 5.22
N GLY A 227 5.10 -6.13 6.11
CA GLY A 227 5.84 -6.72 7.24
C GLY A 227 6.26 -5.68 8.28
N ALA A 228 5.31 -5.01 8.92
CA ALA A 228 5.58 -3.96 9.92
C ALA A 228 6.32 -4.44 11.18
N GLY A 229 6.40 -5.75 11.39
CA GLY A 229 7.02 -6.36 12.58
C GLY A 229 6.10 -6.44 13.80
N PHE A 230 4.85 -6.05 13.65
CA PHE A 230 3.78 -6.15 14.65
C PHE A 230 2.42 -6.26 13.95
N VAL A 231 1.37 -6.60 14.68
CA VAL A 231 -0.02 -6.59 14.17
C VAL A 231 -0.58 -5.18 14.35
N PRO A 232 -0.89 -4.44 13.26
CA PRO A 232 -1.44 -3.09 13.36
C PRO A 232 -2.88 -3.06 13.87
N ASP A 233 -3.27 -1.99 14.57
CA ASP A 233 -4.62 -1.84 15.12
C ASP A 233 -5.73 -1.79 14.04
N VAL A 234 -5.41 -1.25 12.87
CA VAL A 234 -6.37 -1.17 11.74
C VAL A 234 -6.51 -2.49 10.96
N LEU A 235 -5.70 -3.51 11.27
CA LEU A 235 -5.80 -4.83 10.66
C LEU A 235 -6.87 -5.66 11.37
N ASP A 236 -7.91 -6.04 10.65
CA ASP A 236 -8.84 -7.07 11.09
C ASP A 236 -8.26 -8.46 10.73
N THR A 237 -7.74 -9.15 11.74
CA THR A 237 -7.13 -10.48 11.56
C THR A 237 -8.12 -11.59 11.22
N LYS A 238 -9.42 -11.29 11.20
CA LYS A 238 -10.48 -12.24 10.83
C LYS A 238 -10.93 -12.07 9.37
N VAL A 239 -10.40 -11.06 8.65
CA VAL A 239 -10.82 -10.77 7.28
C VAL A 239 -10.23 -11.73 6.27
N TYR A 240 -9.02 -12.21 6.49
CA TYR A 240 -8.33 -13.13 5.60
C TYR A 240 -8.54 -14.59 6.00
N ASP A 241 -8.55 -15.45 4.98
CA ASP A 241 -8.81 -16.89 5.11
C ASP A 241 -7.50 -17.69 5.03
N GLU A 242 -6.47 -17.12 4.44
CA GLU A 242 -5.14 -17.74 4.29
C GLU A 242 -4.03 -16.70 4.40
N ILE A 243 -2.86 -17.11 4.89
CA ILE A 243 -1.64 -16.33 4.90
C ILE A 243 -0.59 -17.06 4.08
N ILE A 244 0.07 -16.35 3.14
CA ILE A 244 1.18 -16.89 2.35
C ILE A 244 2.45 -16.10 2.69
N PRO A 245 3.39 -16.71 3.43
CA PRO A 245 4.72 -16.14 3.62
C PRO A 245 5.54 -16.22 2.33
N VAL A 246 6.19 -15.09 1.95
CA VAL A 246 6.99 -14.99 0.72
C VAL A 246 8.44 -14.64 1.05
N ALA A 247 9.40 -15.35 0.43
CA ALA A 247 10.82 -15.06 0.57
C ALA A 247 11.21 -13.77 -0.17
N ASN A 248 12.33 -13.13 0.25
CA ASN A 248 12.81 -11.92 -0.42
C ASN A 248 13.13 -12.17 -1.91
N GLU A 249 13.74 -13.30 -2.20
CA GLU A 249 14.16 -13.72 -3.55
C GLU A 249 12.95 -13.90 -4.46
N ASP A 250 11.88 -14.50 -3.95
CA ASP A 250 10.63 -14.71 -4.68
C ASP A 250 9.91 -13.39 -4.96
N ALA A 251 9.95 -12.46 -4.01
CA ALA A 251 9.41 -11.11 -4.20
C ALA A 251 10.17 -10.34 -5.30
N PHE A 252 11.50 -10.42 -5.30
CA PHE A 252 12.31 -9.81 -6.36
C PHE A 252 12.07 -10.47 -7.72
N ALA A 253 12.04 -11.80 -7.77
CA ALA A 253 11.75 -12.54 -8.99
C ALA A 253 10.35 -12.19 -9.55
N GLY A 254 9.34 -12.11 -8.70
CA GLY A 254 7.98 -11.71 -9.06
C GLY A 254 7.93 -10.31 -9.66
N GLY A 255 8.57 -9.32 -9.03
CA GLY A 255 8.62 -7.95 -9.56
C GLY A 255 9.32 -7.84 -10.91
N LYS A 256 10.47 -8.52 -11.07
CA LYS A 256 11.19 -8.62 -12.37
C LYS A 256 10.31 -9.28 -13.44
N LEU A 257 9.52 -10.28 -13.05
CA LEU A 257 8.64 -11.02 -13.94
C LEU A 257 7.55 -10.12 -14.54
N VAL A 258 6.91 -9.27 -13.73
CA VAL A 258 5.90 -8.31 -14.20
C VAL A 258 6.50 -7.39 -15.25
N GLY A 259 7.64 -6.76 -14.97
CA GLY A 259 8.30 -5.86 -15.90
C GLY A 259 8.64 -6.50 -17.24
N LYS A 260 9.21 -7.72 -17.21
CA LYS A 260 9.68 -8.43 -18.39
C LYS A 260 8.57 -9.05 -19.25
N ASN A 261 7.44 -9.41 -18.65
CA ASN A 261 6.38 -10.12 -19.38
C ASN A 261 5.15 -9.26 -19.65
N GLU A 262 4.78 -8.35 -18.73
CA GLU A 262 3.58 -7.51 -18.87
C GLU A 262 3.88 -6.04 -19.19
N GLY A 263 5.17 -5.65 -19.21
CA GLY A 263 5.58 -4.28 -19.55
C GLY A 263 5.25 -3.24 -18.47
N VAL A 264 5.07 -3.65 -17.24
CA VAL A 264 4.71 -2.79 -16.10
C VAL A 264 5.77 -2.91 -15.01
N LEU A 265 6.37 -1.80 -14.59
CA LEU A 265 7.31 -1.78 -13.48
C LEU A 265 6.57 -1.59 -12.15
N VAL A 266 6.79 -2.53 -11.24
CA VAL A 266 6.12 -2.57 -9.93
C VAL A 266 7.14 -2.68 -8.80
N GLY A 267 6.72 -2.32 -7.56
CA GLY A 267 7.56 -2.42 -6.39
C GLY A 267 7.74 -3.85 -5.88
N ILE A 268 8.62 -4.02 -4.89
CA ILE A 268 9.00 -5.33 -4.32
C ILE A 268 7.79 -6.05 -3.72
N SER A 269 6.91 -5.33 -3.01
CA SER A 269 5.72 -5.92 -2.40
C SER A 269 4.68 -6.38 -3.43
N SER A 270 4.64 -5.73 -4.61
CA SER A 270 3.84 -6.22 -5.76
C SER A 270 4.37 -7.56 -6.26
N GLY A 271 5.70 -7.71 -6.32
CA GLY A 271 6.33 -8.98 -6.68
C GLY A 271 6.00 -10.10 -5.68
N ALA A 272 5.99 -9.80 -4.38
CA ALA A 272 5.57 -10.74 -3.35
C ALA A 272 4.09 -11.15 -3.52
N ALA A 273 3.21 -10.19 -3.77
CA ALA A 273 1.79 -10.45 -4.01
C ALA A 273 1.56 -11.28 -5.28
N LEU A 274 2.31 -10.98 -6.36
CA LEU A 274 2.26 -11.80 -7.58
C LEU A 274 2.70 -13.24 -7.32
N TRP A 275 3.80 -13.44 -6.60
CA TRP A 275 4.27 -14.79 -6.26
C TRP A 275 3.15 -15.59 -5.59
N ALA A 276 2.52 -15.04 -4.58
CA ALA A 276 1.40 -15.69 -3.89
C ALA A 276 0.22 -15.97 -4.84
N ALA A 277 -0.12 -15.02 -5.72
CA ALA A 277 -1.19 -15.19 -6.70
C ALA A 277 -0.88 -16.32 -7.71
N VAL A 278 0.37 -16.44 -8.17
CA VAL A 278 0.80 -17.53 -9.07
C VAL A 278 0.72 -18.89 -8.36
N GLU A 279 1.18 -18.97 -7.10
CA GLU A 279 1.08 -20.21 -6.33
C GLU A 279 -0.39 -20.63 -6.08
N LEU A 280 -1.28 -19.67 -5.85
CA LEU A 280 -2.72 -19.94 -5.78
C LEU A 280 -3.30 -20.40 -7.13
N ALA A 281 -2.88 -19.77 -8.24
CA ALA A 281 -3.36 -20.10 -9.58
C ALA A 281 -2.92 -21.48 -10.07
N LYS A 282 -1.80 -22.00 -9.57
CA LYS A 282 -1.33 -23.37 -9.85
C LYS A 282 -2.16 -24.47 -9.17
N ARG A 283 -2.93 -24.13 -8.14
CA ARG A 283 -3.73 -25.11 -7.39
C ARG A 283 -4.90 -25.60 -8.23
N PRO A 284 -5.12 -26.92 -8.36
CA PRO A 284 -6.19 -27.48 -9.20
C PRO A 284 -7.58 -26.96 -8.82
N GLU A 285 -7.85 -26.75 -7.53
CA GLU A 285 -9.12 -26.24 -7.02
C GLU A 285 -9.41 -24.79 -7.41
N ASN A 286 -8.42 -24.08 -7.93
CA ASN A 286 -8.54 -22.70 -8.39
C ASN A 286 -8.65 -22.58 -9.93
N ALA A 287 -8.72 -23.70 -10.65
CA ALA A 287 -8.92 -23.67 -12.09
C ALA A 287 -10.22 -22.91 -12.45
N GLY A 288 -10.13 -22.00 -13.42
CA GLY A 288 -11.25 -21.18 -13.89
C GLY A 288 -11.61 -20.00 -12.97
N LYS A 289 -10.91 -19.79 -11.85
CA LYS A 289 -11.16 -18.69 -10.93
C LYS A 289 -10.47 -17.39 -11.35
N ASN A 290 -11.04 -16.27 -10.93
CA ASN A 290 -10.46 -14.93 -11.03
C ASN A 290 -9.75 -14.57 -9.73
N ILE A 291 -8.44 -14.41 -9.79
CA ILE A 291 -7.57 -14.02 -8.67
C ILE A 291 -7.20 -12.56 -8.86
N VAL A 292 -7.74 -11.68 -8.03
CA VAL A 292 -7.36 -10.27 -8.01
C VAL A 292 -6.18 -10.09 -7.07
N VAL A 293 -5.09 -9.51 -7.57
CA VAL A 293 -3.89 -9.20 -6.79
C VAL A 293 -3.63 -7.69 -6.79
N LEU A 294 -3.36 -7.11 -5.62
CA LEU A 294 -3.09 -5.67 -5.54
C LEU A 294 -1.60 -5.41 -5.69
N PHE A 295 -1.25 -4.54 -6.66
CA PHE A 295 0.09 -4.00 -6.87
C PHE A 295 0.17 -2.59 -6.31
N PRO A 296 0.80 -2.41 -5.12
CA PRO A 296 0.66 -1.17 -4.33
C PRO A 296 1.32 0.05 -4.94
N ASP A 297 2.43 -0.10 -5.69
CA ASP A 297 3.21 1.05 -6.16
C ASP A 297 4.04 0.78 -7.42
N THR A 298 4.60 1.89 -7.96
CA THR A 298 5.50 1.86 -9.14
C THR A 298 6.88 1.28 -8.81
N GLY A 299 7.51 0.65 -9.81
CA GLY A 299 8.88 0.16 -9.74
C GLY A 299 9.95 1.25 -9.76
N ASP A 300 9.65 2.47 -10.20
CA ASP A 300 10.63 3.56 -10.34
C ASP A 300 11.30 3.93 -9.01
N ARG A 301 10.66 3.65 -7.89
CA ARG A 301 11.19 3.87 -6.53
C ARG A 301 12.22 2.85 -6.09
N TYR A 302 12.48 1.83 -6.92
CA TYR A 302 13.29 0.65 -6.57
C TYR A 302 14.44 0.39 -7.55
N LEU A 303 14.70 1.32 -8.48
CA LEU A 303 15.74 1.14 -9.53
C LEU A 303 17.13 0.91 -8.95
N SER A 304 17.45 1.50 -7.80
CA SER A 304 18.72 1.32 -7.09
C SER A 304 18.74 0.12 -6.12
N THR A 305 17.66 -0.67 -6.07
CA THR A 305 17.56 -1.82 -5.16
C THR A 305 17.83 -3.13 -5.90
N PRO A 306 18.06 -4.27 -5.19
CA PRO A 306 18.21 -5.59 -5.81
C PRO A 306 17.02 -6.06 -6.67
N LEU A 307 15.89 -5.32 -6.65
CA LEU A 307 14.79 -5.60 -7.57
C LEU A 307 15.21 -5.40 -9.02
N PHE A 308 15.98 -4.34 -9.34
CA PHE A 308 16.35 -4.00 -10.70
C PHE A 308 17.87 -3.85 -10.88
N ALA A 309 18.64 -3.57 -9.81
CA ALA A 309 20.08 -3.58 -9.86
C ALA A 309 20.62 -5.01 -10.03
N ASP A 310 21.72 -5.15 -10.77
CA ASP A 310 22.44 -6.42 -10.97
C ASP A 310 23.20 -6.86 -9.71
#